data_42715de051d1aba0207985aa3aa65a82
#
_entry.id   42715de051d1aba0207985aa3aa65a82
#
_cell.length_a   1.000
_cell.length_b   1.000
_cell.length_c   1.000
_cell.angle_alpha   90.00
_cell.angle_beta   90.00
_cell.angle_gamma   90.00
#
_symmetry.space_group_name_H-M   'P 1'
#
loop_
_entity.id
_entity.type
_entity.pdbx_description
1 polymer ?
#
loop_
_entity_poly.entity_id
_entity_poly.type
_entity_poly.pdbx_seq_one_letter_code
_entity_poly.pdbx_strand_id
1 'polypeptide(L)'
;MAFTLPDLPYAHDALAALGMSKETLEYHHDLHHKAYVDNGNKLIAGTEWENKSVEDIVTGTYQAGAVAQNGIFNNASQHWNHALFWEIMGPGEAKKMPGALDKALTETFGSVQKFKDDFAAAGAGQFGSGWAWLIKDKDGALKVTKTENGVNPLCFGQTALLGCDVWEHSYYIDFRNKRPAYLTNFLEKLVNWEAVAARL
;
A
#
# COMPACT_ATOMS: atom_id res chain seq x y z
N MET A 1 15.63 15.42 1.95
CA MET A 1 15.08 15.30 3.34
C MET A 1 15.19 13.85 3.74
N ALA A 2 15.70 13.52 4.91
CA ALA A 2 15.81 12.10 5.35
C ALA A 2 14.42 11.48 5.52
N PHE A 3 14.31 10.19 5.21
CA PHE A 3 13.09 9.42 5.50
C PHE A 3 12.89 9.31 7.00
N THR A 4 11.65 9.38 7.44
CA THR A 4 11.28 9.19 8.84
C THR A 4 10.23 8.12 8.93
N LEU A 5 10.42 7.10 9.79
CA LEU A 5 9.39 6.11 10.04
C LEU A 5 8.19 6.83 10.69
N PRO A 6 7.01 6.86 10.04
CA PRO A 6 5.84 7.46 10.67
C PRO A 6 5.35 6.58 11.81
N ASP A 7 4.80 7.20 12.86
CA ASP A 7 4.09 6.43 13.88
C ASP A 7 2.86 5.75 13.27
N LEU A 8 2.51 4.56 13.79
CA LEU A 8 1.23 3.95 13.44
C LEU A 8 0.08 4.83 13.96
N PRO A 9 -0.98 5.07 13.16
CA PRO A 9 -2.14 5.86 13.61
C PRO A 9 -3.02 5.09 14.63
N TYR A 10 -2.61 3.91 15.07
CA TYR A 10 -3.29 3.04 16.03
C TYR A 10 -2.26 2.20 16.80
N ALA A 11 -2.66 1.65 17.97
CA ALA A 11 -1.82 0.74 18.73
C ALA A 11 -1.55 -0.58 17.95
N HIS A 12 -0.39 -1.21 18.19
CA HIS A 12 0.01 -2.44 17.49
C HIS A 12 -0.99 -3.61 17.63
N ASP A 13 -1.77 -3.66 18.71
CA ASP A 13 -2.79 -4.69 18.93
C ASP A 13 -4.20 -4.30 18.47
N ALA A 14 -4.39 -3.06 18.00
CA ALA A 14 -5.71 -2.54 17.64
C ALA A 14 -6.39 -3.27 16.49
N LEU A 15 -5.62 -3.93 15.61
CA LEU A 15 -6.14 -4.70 14.48
C LEU A 15 -6.22 -6.20 14.75
N ALA A 16 -5.80 -6.68 15.93
CA ALA A 16 -5.71 -8.11 16.23
C ALA A 16 -7.06 -8.83 16.12
N ALA A 17 -8.12 -8.25 16.68
CA ALA A 17 -9.49 -8.81 16.55
C ALA A 17 -10.04 -8.75 15.13
N LEU A 18 -9.40 -7.99 14.24
CA LEU A 18 -9.75 -7.82 12.83
C LEU A 18 -8.92 -8.71 11.90
N GLY A 19 -8.05 -9.56 12.45
CA GLY A 19 -7.27 -10.53 11.69
C GLY A 19 -5.88 -10.06 11.23
N MET A 20 -5.36 -8.99 11.82
CA MET A 20 -3.95 -8.61 11.69
C MET A 20 -3.35 -8.54 13.11
N SER A 21 -2.53 -9.51 13.46
CA SER A 21 -2.00 -9.65 14.81
C SER A 21 -1.00 -8.54 15.17
N LYS A 22 -0.81 -8.35 16.48
CA LYS A 22 0.25 -7.49 17.02
C LYS A 22 1.63 -7.92 16.48
N GLU A 23 1.89 -9.22 16.45
CA GLU A 23 3.15 -9.77 15.92
C GLU A 23 3.38 -9.34 14.47
N THR A 24 2.36 -9.44 13.62
CA THR A 24 2.44 -8.96 12.22
C THR A 24 2.80 -7.48 12.17
N LEU A 25 2.17 -6.62 12.97
CA LEU A 25 2.47 -5.18 12.97
C LEU A 25 3.87 -4.87 13.52
N GLU A 26 4.33 -5.55 14.57
CA GLU A 26 5.69 -5.41 15.10
C GLU A 26 6.75 -5.77 14.05
N TYR A 27 6.59 -6.88 13.33
CA TYR A 27 7.50 -7.24 12.24
C TYR A 27 7.36 -6.30 11.03
N HIS A 28 6.15 -5.97 10.64
CA HIS A 28 5.89 -5.26 9.38
C HIS A 28 6.24 -3.77 9.50
N HIS A 29 5.86 -3.10 10.59
CA HIS A 29 6.16 -1.68 10.82
C HIS A 29 7.54 -1.49 11.45
N ASP A 30 7.81 -2.09 12.62
CA ASP A 30 8.99 -1.77 13.41
C ASP A 30 10.28 -2.39 12.85
N LEU A 31 10.17 -3.40 11.99
CA LEU A 31 11.33 -4.06 11.37
C LEU A 31 11.37 -3.85 9.86
N HIS A 32 10.37 -4.29 9.08
CA HIS A 32 10.41 -4.16 7.61
C HIS A 32 10.35 -2.71 7.16
N HIS A 33 9.35 -1.93 7.58
CA HIS A 33 9.26 -0.53 7.18
C HIS A 33 10.45 0.27 7.71
N LYS A 34 10.83 0.05 8.97
CA LYS A 34 12.03 0.67 9.54
C LYS A 34 13.29 0.38 8.74
N ALA A 35 13.47 -0.85 8.26
CA ALA A 35 14.63 -1.21 7.44
C ALA A 35 14.66 -0.44 6.11
N TYR A 36 13.51 -0.22 5.46
CA TYR A 36 13.44 0.63 4.26
C TYR A 36 13.84 2.07 4.56
N VAL A 37 13.38 2.63 5.68
CA VAL A 37 13.76 3.97 6.12
C VAL A 37 15.26 4.06 6.39
N ASP A 38 15.81 3.15 7.20
CA ASP A 38 17.23 3.17 7.59
C ASP A 38 18.17 2.95 6.39
N ASN A 39 17.84 2.01 5.52
CA ASN A 39 18.64 1.71 4.33
C ASN A 39 18.49 2.80 3.27
N GLY A 40 17.29 3.33 3.07
CA GLY A 40 17.05 4.44 2.17
C GLY A 40 17.88 5.66 2.55
N ASN A 41 17.86 6.06 3.83
CA ASN A 41 18.66 7.16 4.35
C ASN A 41 20.17 6.98 4.12
N LYS A 42 20.69 5.75 4.32
CA LYS A 42 22.10 5.44 4.03
C LYS A 42 22.44 5.61 2.56
N LEU A 43 21.52 5.19 1.67
CA LEU A 43 21.76 5.19 0.23
C LEU A 43 21.65 6.59 -0.40
N ILE A 44 20.81 7.48 0.13
CA ILE A 44 20.64 8.84 -0.40
C ILE A 44 21.66 9.82 0.18
N ALA A 45 22.33 9.52 1.30
CA ALA A 45 23.28 10.40 1.96
C ALA A 45 24.42 10.80 1.02
N GLY A 46 24.68 12.12 0.88
CA GLY A 46 25.71 12.66 0.00
C GLY A 46 25.39 12.56 -1.51
N THR A 47 24.18 12.13 -1.88
CA THR A 47 23.73 12.10 -3.28
C THR A 47 22.81 13.28 -3.62
N GLU A 48 22.47 13.45 -4.89
CA GLU A 48 21.47 14.44 -5.35
C GLU A 48 20.07 14.21 -4.74
N TRP A 49 19.81 13.03 -4.19
CA TRP A 49 18.53 12.63 -3.61
C TRP A 49 18.37 13.00 -2.14
N GLU A 50 19.43 13.36 -1.43
CA GLU A 50 19.44 13.59 0.03
C GLU A 50 18.37 14.59 0.50
N ASN A 51 18.10 15.63 -0.31
CA ASN A 51 17.17 16.71 0.03
C ASN A 51 15.88 16.70 -0.81
N LYS A 52 15.61 15.63 -1.53
CA LYS A 52 14.40 15.48 -2.34
C LYS A 52 13.25 14.88 -1.52
N SER A 53 12.02 15.10 -1.97
CA SER A 53 10.85 14.38 -1.43
C SER A 53 10.91 12.90 -1.77
N VAL A 54 10.19 12.08 -1.01
CA VAL A 54 10.11 10.64 -1.28
C VAL A 54 9.52 10.39 -2.66
N GLU A 55 8.50 11.16 -3.04
CA GLU A 55 7.85 11.10 -4.34
C GLU A 55 8.81 11.44 -5.49
N ASP A 56 9.63 12.49 -5.33
CA ASP A 56 10.64 12.85 -6.31
C ASP A 56 11.70 11.75 -6.45
N ILE A 57 12.12 11.14 -5.34
CA ILE A 57 13.08 10.04 -5.37
C ILE A 57 12.48 8.84 -6.08
N VAL A 58 11.26 8.44 -5.75
CA VAL A 58 10.58 7.31 -6.41
C VAL A 58 10.47 7.54 -7.90
N THR A 59 9.93 8.68 -8.31
CA THR A 59 9.72 8.97 -9.74
C THR A 59 11.02 9.17 -10.52
N GLY A 60 12.02 9.79 -9.89
CA GLY A 60 13.31 10.08 -10.52
C GLY A 60 14.26 8.89 -10.59
N THR A 61 14.09 7.88 -9.73
CA THR A 61 14.95 6.68 -9.71
C THR A 61 14.31 5.45 -10.32
N TYR A 62 13.01 5.51 -10.68
CA TYR A 62 12.30 4.42 -11.34
C TYR A 62 12.87 4.15 -12.74
N GLN A 63 13.16 2.89 -13.03
CA GLN A 63 13.67 2.44 -14.32
C GLN A 63 12.63 1.57 -15.01
N ALA A 64 11.85 2.15 -15.91
CA ALA A 64 10.81 1.43 -16.65
C ALA A 64 11.39 0.26 -17.45
N GLY A 65 10.79 -0.93 -17.27
CA GLY A 65 11.21 -2.16 -17.97
C GLY A 65 12.48 -2.82 -17.42
N ALA A 66 13.09 -2.29 -16.35
CA ALA A 66 14.20 -2.96 -15.70
C ALA A 66 13.74 -4.23 -14.99
N VAL A 67 14.52 -5.33 -15.13
CA VAL A 67 14.26 -6.60 -14.44
C VAL A 67 14.38 -6.45 -12.91
N ALA A 68 15.28 -5.57 -12.46
CA ALA A 68 15.43 -5.22 -11.06
C ALA A 68 15.66 -3.71 -10.93
N GLN A 69 15.01 -3.10 -9.96
CA GLN A 69 15.18 -1.70 -9.63
C GLN A 69 16.43 -1.49 -8.75
N ASN A 70 16.97 -0.27 -8.76
CA ASN A 70 18.11 0.07 -7.89
C ASN A 70 17.72 0.19 -6.40
N GLY A 71 18.71 0.18 -5.53
CA GLY A 71 18.50 0.20 -4.07
C GLY A 71 17.82 1.47 -3.56
N ILE A 72 18.09 2.65 -4.16
CA ILE A 72 17.44 3.91 -3.77
C ILE A 72 15.95 3.82 -4.06
N PHE A 73 15.58 3.43 -5.29
CA PHE A 73 14.19 3.23 -5.66
C PHE A 73 13.50 2.25 -4.72
N ASN A 74 14.08 1.06 -4.52
CA ASN A 74 13.44 0.02 -3.72
C ASN A 74 13.10 0.48 -2.30
N ASN A 75 14.02 1.18 -1.64
CA ASN A 75 13.80 1.63 -0.27
C ASN A 75 12.86 2.84 -0.21
N ALA A 76 13.00 3.82 -1.08
CA ALA A 76 12.12 5.00 -1.14
C ALA A 76 10.68 4.59 -1.49
N SER A 77 10.51 3.73 -2.50
CA SER A 77 9.22 3.26 -2.95
C SER A 77 8.50 2.42 -1.88
N GLN A 78 9.22 1.50 -1.24
CA GLN A 78 8.65 0.72 -0.15
C GLN A 78 8.35 1.57 1.09
N HIS A 79 9.16 2.57 1.42
CA HIS A 79 8.82 3.52 2.47
C HIS A 79 7.50 4.25 2.17
N TRP A 80 7.34 4.77 0.96
CA TRP A 80 6.11 5.44 0.54
C TRP A 80 4.89 4.50 0.58
N ASN A 81 5.04 3.28 0.04
CA ASN A 81 3.97 2.28 0.02
C ASN A 81 3.47 1.95 1.43
N HIS A 82 4.40 1.75 2.37
CA HIS A 82 4.06 1.39 3.75
C HIS A 82 3.46 2.57 4.52
N ALA A 83 3.94 3.80 4.30
CA ALA A 83 3.33 4.99 4.91
C ALA A 83 1.84 5.10 4.52
N LEU A 84 1.53 4.94 3.23
CA LEU A 84 0.15 4.88 2.75
C LEU A 84 -0.62 3.71 3.39
N PHE A 85 -0.02 2.52 3.46
CA PHE A 85 -0.67 1.32 3.96
C PHE A 85 -1.16 1.47 5.41
N TRP A 86 -0.38 2.10 6.27
CA TRP A 86 -0.79 2.37 7.65
C TRP A 86 -1.96 3.35 7.74
N GLU A 87 -1.97 4.38 6.93
CA GLU A 87 -3.02 5.41 6.92
C GLU A 87 -4.37 4.89 6.44
N ILE A 88 -4.37 3.97 5.46
CA ILE A 88 -5.61 3.46 4.86
C ILE A 88 -6.19 2.25 5.61
N MET A 89 -5.58 1.82 6.70
CA MET A 89 -6.13 0.84 7.63
C MET A 89 -6.54 1.51 8.95
N GLY A 90 -7.39 0.85 9.73
CA GLY A 90 -7.76 1.35 11.04
C GLY A 90 -8.65 0.39 11.83
N PRO A 91 -8.63 0.52 13.18
CA PRO A 91 -9.56 -0.18 14.06
C PRO A 91 -10.94 0.47 14.02
N GLY A 92 -11.96 -0.26 14.43
CA GLY A 92 -13.28 0.26 14.76
C GLY A 92 -14.26 0.40 13.61
N GLU A 93 -15.23 1.31 13.79
CA GLU A 93 -16.43 1.42 12.94
C GLU A 93 -16.22 2.20 11.62
N ALA A 94 -15.03 2.67 11.31
CA ALA A 94 -14.70 3.37 10.05
C ALA A 94 -14.90 2.50 8.78
N LYS A 95 -15.80 1.53 8.86
CA LYS A 95 -16.05 0.49 7.85
C LYS A 95 -17.22 0.87 6.92
N LYS A 96 -17.94 1.92 7.25
CA LYS A 96 -18.99 2.43 6.36
C LYS A 96 -18.33 3.24 5.26
N MET A 97 -18.48 2.77 4.05
CA MET A 97 -17.98 3.50 2.88
C MET A 97 -18.70 4.84 2.73
N PRO A 98 -17.98 5.98 2.64
CA PRO A 98 -18.59 7.28 2.37
C PRO A 98 -19.33 7.28 1.04
N GLY A 99 -20.49 7.97 0.99
CA GLY A 99 -21.36 7.95 -0.18
C GLY A 99 -20.73 8.44 -1.49
N ALA A 100 -19.77 9.36 -1.41
CA ALA A 100 -19.04 9.82 -2.60
C ALA A 100 -18.15 8.70 -3.18
N LEU A 101 -17.47 7.95 -2.32
CA LEU A 101 -16.64 6.82 -2.74
C LEU A 101 -17.51 5.66 -3.24
N ASP A 102 -18.57 5.31 -2.51
CA ASP A 102 -19.54 4.28 -2.93
C ASP A 102 -20.07 4.57 -4.34
N LYS A 103 -20.53 5.81 -4.57
CA LYS A 103 -21.01 6.25 -5.87
C LYS A 103 -19.95 6.10 -6.96
N ALA A 104 -18.74 6.61 -6.72
CA ALA A 104 -17.64 6.54 -7.70
C ALA A 104 -17.25 5.09 -8.05
N LEU A 105 -17.17 4.22 -7.04
CA LEU A 105 -16.89 2.80 -7.26
C LEU A 105 -18.05 2.08 -7.99
N THR A 106 -19.30 2.38 -7.62
CA THR A 106 -20.46 1.80 -8.29
C THR A 106 -20.57 2.24 -9.75
N GLU A 107 -20.34 3.51 -10.04
CA GLU A 107 -20.36 4.03 -11.42
C GLU A 107 -19.22 3.44 -12.27
N THR A 108 -18.04 3.20 -11.67
CA THR A 108 -16.88 2.68 -12.40
C THR A 108 -16.94 1.17 -12.60
N PHE A 109 -17.27 0.42 -11.53
CA PHE A 109 -17.15 -1.05 -11.52
C PHE A 109 -18.51 -1.77 -11.62
N GLY A 110 -19.62 -1.04 -11.58
CA GLY A 110 -20.98 -1.58 -11.56
C GLY A 110 -21.54 -1.84 -10.16
N SER A 111 -20.67 -2.11 -9.18
CA SER A 111 -21.00 -2.20 -7.76
C SER A 111 -19.74 -2.17 -6.89
N VAL A 112 -19.90 -1.81 -5.60
CA VAL A 112 -18.82 -1.90 -4.62
C VAL A 112 -18.32 -3.35 -4.46
N GLN A 113 -19.22 -4.33 -4.53
CA GLN A 113 -18.83 -5.74 -4.44
C GLN A 113 -17.95 -6.15 -5.62
N LYS A 114 -18.33 -5.76 -6.84
CA LYS A 114 -17.51 -6.04 -8.03
C LYS A 114 -16.12 -5.40 -7.94
N PHE A 115 -16.03 -4.16 -7.43
CA PHE A 115 -14.74 -3.53 -7.14
C PHE A 115 -13.90 -4.38 -6.17
N LYS A 116 -14.50 -4.83 -5.05
CA LYS A 116 -13.80 -5.67 -4.06
C LYS A 116 -13.32 -6.99 -4.68
N ASP A 117 -14.15 -7.62 -5.50
CA ASP A 117 -13.81 -8.86 -6.19
C ASP A 117 -12.64 -8.64 -7.18
N ASP A 118 -12.66 -7.56 -7.94
CA ASP A 118 -11.59 -7.20 -8.89
C ASP A 118 -10.28 -6.88 -8.16
N PHE A 119 -10.36 -6.16 -7.04
CA PHE A 119 -9.19 -5.84 -6.21
C PHE A 119 -8.57 -7.10 -5.61
N ALA A 120 -9.40 -7.98 -5.04
CA ALA A 120 -8.94 -9.26 -4.49
C ALA A 120 -8.34 -10.16 -5.58
N ALA A 121 -8.95 -10.19 -6.77
CA ALA A 121 -8.41 -10.93 -7.91
C ALA A 121 -7.06 -10.38 -8.38
N ALA A 122 -6.90 -9.06 -8.43
CA ALA A 122 -5.63 -8.43 -8.77
C ALA A 122 -4.52 -8.80 -7.77
N GLY A 123 -4.80 -8.70 -6.46
CA GLY A 123 -3.83 -9.05 -5.42
C GLY A 123 -3.49 -10.54 -5.39
N ALA A 124 -4.48 -11.42 -5.55
CA ALA A 124 -4.25 -12.87 -5.63
C ALA A 124 -3.45 -13.26 -6.89
N GLY A 125 -3.71 -12.57 -8.00
CA GLY A 125 -3.03 -12.78 -9.28
C GLY A 125 -1.67 -12.08 -9.39
N GLN A 126 -1.22 -11.33 -8.39
CA GLN A 126 0.14 -10.80 -8.36
C GLN A 126 1.12 -11.95 -8.10
N PHE A 127 1.90 -12.29 -9.13
CA PHE A 127 2.89 -13.35 -9.02
C PHE A 127 4.09 -12.88 -8.20
N GLY A 128 4.41 -13.62 -7.13
CA GLY A 128 5.46 -13.24 -6.18
C GLY A 128 5.07 -12.07 -5.29
N SER A 129 6.05 -11.24 -4.97
CA SER A 129 5.90 -10.05 -4.13
C SER A 129 5.35 -8.88 -4.91
N GLY A 130 4.57 -8.04 -4.26
CA GLY A 130 4.03 -6.84 -4.89
C GLY A 130 2.86 -6.23 -4.13
N TRP A 131 2.07 -5.44 -4.84
CA TRP A 131 0.97 -4.66 -4.29
C TRP A 131 -0.25 -4.71 -5.19
N ALA A 132 -1.45 -4.66 -4.61
CA ALA A 132 -2.70 -4.39 -5.31
C ALA A 132 -3.15 -2.96 -5.02
N TRP A 133 -3.71 -2.27 -6.02
CA TRP A 133 -4.05 -0.86 -5.92
C TRP A 133 -5.44 -0.55 -6.46
N LEU A 134 -6.15 0.37 -5.79
CA LEU A 134 -7.15 1.23 -6.40
C LEU A 134 -6.49 2.56 -6.72
N ILE A 135 -6.50 2.97 -7.97
CA ILE A 135 -5.87 4.20 -8.44
C ILE A 135 -6.87 5.14 -9.10
N LYS A 136 -6.53 6.43 -9.09
CA LYS A 136 -7.09 7.40 -10.02
C LYS A 136 -6.04 7.72 -11.08
N ASP A 137 -6.36 7.43 -12.32
CA ASP A 137 -5.48 7.66 -13.46
C ASP A 137 -5.43 9.15 -13.83
N LYS A 138 -4.52 9.52 -14.73
CA LYS A 138 -4.32 10.91 -15.19
C LYS A 138 -5.56 11.56 -15.79
N ASP A 139 -6.46 10.75 -16.36
CA ASP A 139 -7.76 11.18 -16.91
C ASP A 139 -8.88 11.23 -15.86
N GLY A 140 -8.56 10.94 -14.58
CA GLY A 140 -9.51 10.89 -13.48
C GLY A 140 -10.24 9.54 -13.32
N ALA A 141 -10.04 8.59 -14.23
CA ALA A 141 -10.69 7.29 -14.17
C ALA A 141 -10.17 6.44 -13.01
N LEU A 142 -11.08 5.77 -12.28
CA LEU A 142 -10.71 4.79 -11.26
C LEU A 142 -10.38 3.45 -11.91
N LYS A 143 -9.30 2.83 -11.47
CA LYS A 143 -8.86 1.52 -11.97
C LYS A 143 -8.32 0.66 -10.83
N VAL A 144 -8.52 -0.65 -10.94
CA VAL A 144 -7.80 -1.64 -10.13
C VAL A 144 -6.57 -2.07 -10.92
N THR A 145 -5.41 -2.07 -10.27
CA THR A 145 -4.15 -2.51 -10.86
C THR A 145 -3.30 -3.26 -9.83
N LYS A 146 -2.21 -3.83 -10.30
CA LYS A 146 -1.21 -4.48 -9.45
C LYS A 146 0.19 -4.18 -9.94
N THR A 147 1.16 -4.18 -9.04
CA THR A 147 2.56 -3.92 -9.34
C THR A 147 3.45 -4.94 -8.64
N GLU A 148 4.60 -5.20 -9.23
CA GLU A 148 5.61 -6.08 -8.65
C GLU A 148 6.49 -5.36 -7.63
N ASN A 149 6.98 -6.09 -6.66
CA ASN A 149 7.97 -5.65 -5.68
C ASN A 149 7.57 -4.33 -5.00
N GLY A 150 8.39 -3.29 -5.12
CA GLY A 150 8.13 -1.95 -4.59
C GLY A 150 7.50 -0.97 -5.59
N VAL A 151 7.32 -1.36 -6.85
CA VAL A 151 6.72 -0.47 -7.87
C VAL A 151 5.33 -0.02 -7.43
N ASN A 152 5.02 1.25 -7.66
CA ASN A 152 3.78 1.87 -7.18
C ASN A 152 3.19 2.86 -8.21
N PRO A 153 1.98 3.38 -7.99
CA PRO A 153 1.31 4.28 -8.92
C PRO A 153 2.06 5.56 -9.25
N LEU A 154 2.93 6.08 -8.37
CA LEU A 154 3.74 7.27 -8.65
C LEU A 154 4.62 7.07 -9.90
N CYS A 155 5.14 5.85 -10.11
CA CYS A 155 5.95 5.51 -11.27
C CYS A 155 5.24 5.76 -12.61
N PHE A 156 3.92 5.82 -12.59
CA PHE A 156 3.06 6.01 -13.77
C PHE A 156 2.34 7.35 -13.77
N GLY A 157 2.61 8.22 -12.78
CA GLY A 157 1.93 9.50 -12.59
C GLY A 157 0.45 9.35 -12.23
N GLN A 158 0.11 8.30 -11.48
CA GLN A 158 -1.23 7.96 -11.00
C GLN A 158 -1.35 8.27 -9.51
N THR A 159 -2.57 8.50 -9.03
CA THR A 159 -2.85 8.68 -7.60
C THR A 159 -3.31 7.37 -6.98
N ALA A 160 -2.61 6.90 -5.95
CA ALA A 160 -3.06 5.75 -5.16
C ALA A 160 -4.14 6.17 -4.17
N LEU A 161 -5.29 5.52 -4.23
CA LEU A 161 -6.37 5.70 -3.26
C LEU A 161 -6.34 4.62 -2.19
N LEU A 162 -6.10 3.37 -2.58
CA LEU A 162 -5.99 2.20 -1.73
C LEU A 162 -4.80 1.35 -2.21
N GLY A 163 -3.99 0.87 -1.30
CA GLY A 163 -2.91 -0.08 -1.56
C GLY A 163 -2.96 -1.25 -0.60
N CYS A 164 -2.75 -2.47 -1.09
CA CYS A 164 -2.64 -3.67 -0.27
C CYS A 164 -1.31 -4.37 -0.54
N ASP A 165 -0.51 -4.52 0.49
CA ASP A 165 0.74 -5.27 0.44
C ASP A 165 0.44 -6.76 0.29
N VAL A 166 0.94 -7.40 -0.77
CA VAL A 166 0.82 -8.85 -1.00
C VAL A 166 2.17 -9.56 -0.95
N TRP A 167 3.20 -8.93 -0.40
CA TRP A 167 4.39 -9.61 0.06
C TRP A 167 4.01 -10.61 1.17
N GLU A 168 4.66 -11.76 1.23
CA GLU A 168 4.33 -12.79 2.23
C GLU A 168 4.51 -12.29 3.67
N HIS A 169 5.48 -11.41 3.95
CA HIS A 169 5.68 -10.85 5.28
C HIS A 169 4.46 -10.06 5.80
N SER A 170 3.59 -9.56 4.93
CA SER A 170 2.41 -8.79 5.34
C SER A 170 1.27 -9.66 5.87
N TYR A 171 1.24 -10.95 5.52
CA TYR A 171 0.09 -11.81 5.85
C TYR A 171 0.45 -13.23 6.34
N TYR A 172 1.69 -13.69 6.18
CA TYR A 172 2.02 -15.10 6.41
C TYR A 172 1.86 -15.54 7.88
N ILE A 173 2.10 -14.63 8.84
CA ILE A 173 1.91 -14.91 10.28
C ILE A 173 0.46 -15.27 10.55
N ASP A 174 -0.50 -14.49 10.04
CA ASP A 174 -1.93 -14.65 10.34
C ASP A 174 -2.68 -15.59 9.37
N PHE A 175 -2.29 -15.61 8.12
CA PHE A 175 -3.02 -16.31 7.05
C PHE A 175 -2.23 -17.44 6.38
N ARG A 176 -0.93 -17.61 6.70
CA ARG A 176 -0.04 -18.57 6.04
C ARG A 176 -0.08 -18.34 4.51
N ASN A 177 -0.23 -19.40 3.74
CA ASN A 177 -0.29 -19.37 2.27
C ASN A 177 -1.66 -18.93 1.70
N LYS A 178 -2.57 -18.44 2.56
CA LYS A 178 -3.95 -18.12 2.15
C LYS A 178 -4.09 -16.63 1.76
N ARG A 179 -3.28 -16.15 0.78
CA ARG A 179 -3.36 -14.77 0.28
C ARG A 179 -4.79 -14.33 -0.09
N PRO A 180 -5.65 -15.14 -0.75
CA PRO A 180 -7.04 -14.73 -1.02
C PRO A 180 -7.83 -14.43 0.24
N ALA A 181 -7.67 -15.22 1.31
CA ALA A 181 -8.35 -14.99 2.58
C ALA A 181 -7.85 -13.70 3.26
N TYR A 182 -6.56 -13.40 3.18
CA TYR A 182 -6.00 -12.13 3.64
C TYR A 182 -6.60 -10.94 2.90
N LEU A 183 -6.67 -11.00 1.56
CA LEU A 183 -7.25 -9.93 0.74
C LEU A 183 -8.72 -9.68 1.05
N THR A 184 -9.51 -10.73 1.23
CA THR A 184 -10.90 -10.62 1.68
C THR A 184 -10.98 -9.97 3.06
N ASN A 185 -10.17 -10.43 4.01
CA ASN A 185 -10.12 -9.86 5.36
C ASN A 185 -9.70 -8.38 5.35
N PHE A 186 -8.70 -8.03 4.54
CA PHE A 186 -8.24 -6.65 4.36
C PHE A 186 -9.39 -5.74 3.94
N LEU A 187 -10.09 -6.09 2.86
CA LEU A 187 -11.19 -5.28 2.31
C LEU A 187 -12.41 -5.19 3.24
N GLU A 188 -12.70 -6.26 4.00
CA GLU A 188 -13.89 -6.32 4.85
C GLU A 188 -13.65 -5.75 6.25
N LYS A 189 -12.41 -5.85 6.76
CA LYS A 189 -12.16 -5.58 8.18
C LYS A 189 -11.06 -4.56 8.47
N LEU A 190 -10.10 -4.37 7.59
CA LEU A 190 -8.93 -3.52 7.88
C LEU A 190 -9.01 -2.14 7.26
N VAL A 191 -9.62 -2.02 6.06
CA VAL A 191 -9.65 -0.74 5.32
C VAL A 191 -10.43 0.33 6.08
N ASN A 192 -9.81 1.49 6.23
CA ASN A 192 -10.43 2.75 6.63
C ASN A 192 -10.97 3.47 5.37
N TRP A 193 -12.24 3.26 5.06
CA TRP A 193 -12.86 3.81 3.86
C TRP A 193 -12.95 5.33 3.85
N GLU A 194 -12.94 5.99 5.02
CA GLU A 194 -12.88 7.45 5.11
C GLU A 194 -11.52 7.97 4.64
N ALA A 195 -10.42 7.33 5.06
CA ALA A 195 -9.08 7.67 4.60
C ALA A 195 -8.91 7.44 3.09
N VAL A 196 -9.52 6.37 2.54
CA VAL A 196 -9.55 6.12 1.09
C VAL A 196 -10.37 7.20 0.37
N ALA A 197 -11.54 7.57 0.89
CA ALA A 197 -12.40 8.60 0.30
C ALA A 197 -11.76 9.99 0.31
N ALA A 198 -10.95 10.31 1.31
CA ALA A 198 -10.22 11.57 1.39
C ALA A 198 -9.16 11.74 0.28
N ARG A 199 -8.81 10.66 -0.42
CA ARG A 199 -7.86 10.64 -1.54
C ARG A 199 -8.54 10.70 -2.91
N LEU A 200 -9.91 10.58 -2.95
CA LEU A 200 -10.70 10.60 -4.16
C LEU A 200 -10.69 12.00 -4.80
#